data_d6968f2c70296ecd65133311655f7a1f
#
_entry.id   d6968f2c70296ecd65133311655f7a1f
#
_cell.length_a   1.000
_cell.length_b   1.000
_cell.length_c   1.000
_cell.angle_alpha   90.00
_cell.angle_beta   90.00
_cell.angle_gamma   90.00
#
_symmetry.space_group_name_H-M   'P 1'
#
loop_
_entity.id
_entity.type
_entity.pdbx_description
1 polymer ?
#
loop_
_entity_poly.entity_id
_entity_poly.type
_entity_poly.pdbx_seq_one_letter_code
_entity_poly.pdbx_strand_id
1 'polypeptide(L)'
;MSDSLNLSSEERVFQSQPRFSIMYLLFLKRKIGFIELKELLELTPGNLDHHLKKLEDAGLVKNRRVISWRPLVVVEITTEGSAIFRKYIVKLRSLLEEIPDRLLHDAEKE
;
A
#
# COMPACT_ATOMS: atom_id res chain seq x y z
N MET A 1 -15.19 -15.09 10.71
CA MET A 1 -14.75 -13.77 11.18
C MET A 1 -13.29 -13.74 11.61
N SER A 2 -12.88 -14.66 12.45
CA SER A 2 -11.50 -14.70 12.93
C SER A 2 -10.48 -14.83 11.80
N ASP A 3 -10.83 -15.55 10.74
CA ASP A 3 -9.93 -15.76 9.61
C ASP A 3 -9.63 -14.46 8.86
N SER A 4 -10.59 -13.52 8.85
CA SER A 4 -10.40 -12.23 8.19
C SER A 4 -9.38 -11.37 8.90
N LEU A 5 -9.15 -11.61 10.19
CA LEU A 5 -8.20 -10.86 11.00
C LEU A 5 -6.83 -11.54 11.07
N ASN A 6 -6.71 -12.75 10.53
CA ASN A 6 -5.47 -13.49 10.52
C ASN A 6 -4.58 -13.04 9.37
N LEU A 7 -3.58 -12.26 9.71
CA LEU A 7 -2.64 -11.74 8.71
C LEU A 7 -1.35 -12.52 8.73
N SER A 8 -0.81 -12.79 7.55
CA SER A 8 0.53 -13.37 7.41
C SER A 8 1.57 -12.34 7.85
N SER A 9 2.81 -12.78 8.03
CA SER A 9 3.89 -11.88 8.38
C SER A 9 4.09 -10.82 7.30
N GLU A 10 3.92 -11.20 6.03
CA GLU A 10 4.03 -10.25 4.92
C GLU A 10 2.91 -9.22 4.95
N GLU A 11 1.69 -9.66 5.29
CA GLU A 11 0.54 -8.77 5.33
C GLU A 11 0.62 -7.76 6.48
N ARG A 12 1.34 -8.09 7.54
CA ARG A 12 1.48 -7.18 8.69
C ARG A 12 2.20 -5.89 8.33
N VAL A 13 3.01 -5.92 7.28
CA VAL A 13 3.71 -4.72 6.82
C VAL A 13 2.72 -3.66 6.34
N PHE A 14 1.52 -4.05 5.93
CA PHE A 14 0.48 -3.14 5.47
C PHE A 14 -0.30 -2.47 6.61
N GLN A 15 0.00 -2.81 7.85
CA GLN A 15 -0.71 -2.23 9.00
C GLN A 15 -0.23 -0.82 9.33
N SER A 16 0.68 -0.29 8.57
CA SER A 16 1.09 1.12 8.65
C SER A 16 0.29 1.88 7.61
N GLN A 17 -0.32 2.99 8.00
CA GLN A 17 -1.10 3.80 7.07
C GLN A 17 -0.27 4.26 5.86
N PRO A 18 0.95 4.80 6.05
CA PRO A 18 1.75 5.18 4.88
C PRO A 18 2.06 4.00 3.96
N ARG A 19 2.43 2.86 4.53
CA ARG A 19 2.76 1.70 3.71
C ARG A 19 1.54 1.14 2.99
N PHE A 20 0.38 1.15 3.65
CA PHE A 20 -0.86 0.77 2.99
C PHE A 20 -1.13 1.69 1.80
N SER A 21 -1.01 3.00 2.01
CA SER A 21 -1.28 3.98 0.96
C SER A 21 -0.32 3.83 -0.22
N ILE A 22 0.95 3.57 0.06
CA ILE A 22 1.94 3.33 -0.99
C ILE A 22 1.53 2.13 -1.83
N MET A 23 1.20 1.02 -1.16
CA MET A 23 0.83 -0.21 -1.86
C MET A 23 -0.47 -0.05 -2.64
N TYR A 24 -1.42 0.69 -2.08
CA TYR A 24 -2.68 0.95 -2.75
C TYR A 24 -2.46 1.67 -4.09
N LEU A 25 -1.68 2.73 -4.08
CA LEU A 25 -1.39 3.48 -5.30
C LEU A 25 -0.61 2.65 -6.32
N LEU A 26 0.37 1.88 -5.84
CA LEU A 26 1.16 1.03 -6.72
C LEU A 26 0.35 -0.15 -7.25
N PHE A 27 -0.60 -0.64 -6.48
CA PHE A 27 -1.48 -1.71 -6.92
C PHE A 27 -2.34 -1.25 -8.10
N LEU A 28 -2.78 0.01 -8.06
CA LEU A 28 -3.59 0.58 -9.13
C LEU A 28 -2.76 0.97 -10.35
N LYS A 29 -1.61 1.58 -10.13
CA LYS A 29 -0.81 2.19 -11.21
C LYS A 29 0.40 1.36 -11.63
N ARG A 30 0.79 0.39 -10.85
CA ARG A 30 1.92 -0.51 -11.02
C ARG A 30 3.26 0.16 -10.76
N LYS A 31 3.46 1.39 -11.20
CA LYS A 31 4.70 2.14 -10.94
C LYS A 31 4.39 3.62 -10.84
N ILE A 32 5.13 4.30 -9.98
CA ILE A 32 4.95 5.73 -9.74
C ILE A 32 6.34 6.30 -9.44
N GLY A 33 6.61 7.51 -9.94
CA GLY A 33 7.87 8.18 -9.63
C GLY A 33 7.97 8.49 -8.14
N PHE A 34 9.20 8.46 -7.61
CA PHE A 34 9.44 8.72 -6.20
C PHE A 34 8.90 10.10 -5.77
N ILE A 35 9.18 11.13 -6.56
CA ILE A 35 8.75 12.49 -6.24
C ILE A 35 7.23 12.59 -6.28
N GLU A 36 6.61 12.00 -7.29
CA GLU A 36 5.16 12.00 -7.41
C GLU A 36 4.52 11.31 -6.21
N LEU A 37 5.05 10.16 -5.83
CA LEU A 37 4.54 9.39 -4.69
C LEU A 37 4.66 10.19 -3.39
N LYS A 38 5.82 10.84 -3.21
CA LYS A 38 6.06 11.69 -2.06
C LYS A 38 5.02 12.80 -1.95
N GLU A 39 4.73 13.44 -3.06
CA GLU A 39 3.77 14.54 -3.09
C GLU A 39 2.34 14.07 -2.88
N LEU A 40 1.97 12.98 -3.51
CA LEU A 40 0.62 12.41 -3.37
C LEU A 40 0.32 12.04 -1.92
N LEU A 41 1.31 11.53 -1.20
CA LEU A 41 1.12 11.07 0.17
C LEU A 41 1.53 12.10 1.21
N GLU A 42 2.02 13.25 0.76
CA GLU A 42 2.47 14.34 1.63
C GLU A 42 3.48 13.86 2.67
N LEU A 43 4.45 13.07 2.21
CA LEU A 43 5.52 12.56 3.06
C LEU A 43 6.80 13.33 2.80
N THR A 44 7.67 13.36 3.81
CA THR A 44 9.04 13.84 3.59
C THR A 44 9.80 12.78 2.81
N PRO A 45 10.88 13.17 2.09
CA PRO A 45 11.70 12.18 1.39
C PRO A 45 12.23 11.08 2.32
N GLY A 46 12.65 11.46 3.53
CA GLY A 46 13.16 10.49 4.49
C GLY A 46 12.11 9.51 4.97
N ASN A 47 10.91 9.99 5.23
CA ASN A 47 9.81 9.11 5.66
C ASN A 47 9.40 8.17 4.54
N LEU A 48 9.29 8.67 3.31
CA LEU A 48 8.96 7.81 2.18
C LEU A 48 10.04 6.74 1.99
N ASP A 49 11.30 7.15 2.03
CA ASP A 49 12.41 6.22 1.87
C ASP A 49 12.39 5.14 2.95
N HIS A 50 12.10 5.52 4.19
CA HIS A 50 12.00 4.58 5.30
C HIS A 50 10.94 3.51 5.04
N HIS A 51 9.74 3.94 4.61
CA HIS A 51 8.65 3.01 4.35
C HIS A 51 8.91 2.15 3.11
N LEU A 52 9.50 2.74 2.07
CA LEU A 52 9.85 1.99 0.86
C LEU A 52 10.89 0.92 1.15
N LYS A 53 11.84 1.22 2.02
CA LYS A 53 12.86 0.24 2.38
C LYS A 53 12.24 -0.98 3.06
N LYS A 54 11.26 -0.76 3.94
CA LYS A 54 10.57 -1.87 4.58
C LYS A 54 9.80 -2.72 3.58
N LEU A 55 9.15 -2.06 2.61
CA LEU A 55 8.43 -2.78 1.56
C LEU A 55 9.38 -3.50 0.62
N GLU A 56 10.51 -2.89 0.32
CA GLU A 56 11.53 -3.49 -0.54
C GLU A 56 12.18 -4.69 0.13
N ASP A 57 12.49 -4.58 1.42
CA ASP A 57 13.06 -5.69 2.19
C ASP A 57 12.11 -6.89 2.23
N ALA A 58 10.81 -6.63 2.18
CA ALA A 58 9.80 -7.69 2.15
C ALA A 58 9.55 -8.22 0.73
N GLY A 59 10.22 -7.66 -0.28
CA GLY A 59 10.08 -8.12 -1.67
C GLY A 59 8.83 -7.63 -2.37
N LEU A 60 8.17 -6.60 -1.83
CA LEU A 60 6.87 -6.15 -2.33
C LEU A 60 6.96 -5.04 -3.35
N VAL A 61 8.02 -4.25 -3.29
CA VAL A 61 8.30 -3.18 -4.24
C VAL A 61 9.77 -3.20 -4.61
N LYS A 62 10.12 -2.50 -5.68
CA LYS A 62 11.50 -2.27 -6.06
C LYS A 62 11.64 -0.85 -6.56
N ASN A 63 12.81 -0.26 -6.31
CA ASN A 63 13.18 1.04 -6.80
C ASN A 63 14.00 0.86 -8.07
N ARG A 64 13.66 1.61 -9.09
CA ARG A 64 14.36 1.59 -10.35
C ARG A 64 14.87 2.97 -10.70
N ARG A 65 16.13 3.05 -11.14
CA ARG A 65 16.63 4.28 -11.70
C ARG A 65 16.38 4.24 -13.20
N VAL A 66 15.66 5.24 -13.69
CA VAL A 66 15.45 5.39 -15.12
C VAL A 66 16.47 6.40 -15.60
N ILE A 67 17.35 5.97 -16.48
CA ILE A 67 18.39 6.83 -17.06
C ILE A 67 17.81 7.48 -18.31
N SER A 68 17.66 8.80 -18.25
CA SER A 68 17.07 9.60 -19.29
C SER A 68 17.90 10.89 -19.34
N TRP A 69 17.40 11.90 -20.01
CA TRP A 69 18.06 13.20 -19.98
C TRP A 69 18.13 13.75 -18.54
N ARG A 70 17.31 13.20 -17.66
CA ARG A 70 17.30 13.54 -16.24
C ARG A 70 17.03 12.26 -15.45
N PRO A 71 17.91 11.91 -14.49
CA PRO A 71 17.71 10.68 -13.71
C PRO A 71 16.41 10.75 -12.89
N LEU A 72 15.67 9.64 -12.92
CA LEU A 72 14.43 9.51 -12.17
C LEU A 72 14.49 8.22 -11.36
N VAL A 73 13.91 8.26 -10.16
CA VAL A 73 13.69 7.05 -9.37
C VAL A 73 12.21 6.70 -9.50
N VAL A 74 11.94 5.49 -9.93
CA VAL A 74 10.59 4.98 -10.10
C VAL A 74 10.39 3.83 -9.14
N VAL A 75 9.29 3.86 -8.40
CA VAL A 75 8.92 2.79 -7.48
C VAL A 75 7.93 1.89 -8.21
N GLU A 76 8.18 0.60 -8.19
CA GLU A 76 7.37 -0.37 -8.91
C GLU A 76 6.93 -1.48 -7.97
N ILE A 77 5.67 -1.89 -8.05
CA ILE A 77 5.18 -3.04 -7.31
C ILE A 77 5.70 -4.32 -7.98
N THR A 78 6.11 -5.30 -7.19
CA THR A 78 6.54 -6.59 -7.73
C THR A 78 5.33 -7.46 -7.99
N THR A 79 5.51 -8.53 -8.77
CA THR A 79 4.48 -9.53 -8.97
C THR A 79 4.04 -10.12 -7.64
N GLU A 80 5.01 -10.40 -6.77
CA GLU A 80 4.77 -10.92 -5.44
C GLU A 80 4.02 -9.92 -4.58
N GLY A 81 4.44 -8.64 -4.63
CA GLY A 81 3.77 -7.58 -3.89
C GLY A 81 2.32 -7.42 -4.30
N SER A 82 2.05 -7.49 -5.60
CA SER A 82 0.69 -7.40 -6.12
C SER A 82 -0.18 -8.55 -5.61
N ALA A 83 0.37 -9.77 -5.62
CA ALA A 83 -0.37 -10.94 -5.17
C ALA A 83 -0.68 -10.89 -3.68
N ILE A 84 0.31 -10.51 -2.87
CA ILE A 84 0.14 -10.44 -1.42
C ILE A 84 -0.82 -9.31 -1.04
N PHE A 85 -0.68 -8.16 -1.68
CA PHE A 85 -1.56 -7.04 -1.39
C PHE A 85 -3.01 -7.35 -1.79
N ARG A 86 -3.22 -8.02 -2.93
CA ARG A 86 -4.55 -8.44 -3.35
C ARG A 86 -5.20 -9.34 -2.31
N LYS A 87 -4.43 -10.29 -1.77
CA LYS A 87 -4.92 -11.19 -0.74
C LYS A 87 -5.35 -10.42 0.50
N TYR A 88 -4.54 -9.43 0.89
CA TYR A 88 -4.85 -8.57 2.03
C TYR A 88 -6.13 -7.77 1.79
N ILE A 89 -6.29 -7.19 0.59
CA ILE A 89 -7.46 -6.40 0.24
C ILE A 89 -8.73 -7.26 0.27
N VAL A 90 -8.65 -8.49 -0.20
CA VAL A 90 -9.80 -9.42 -0.17
C VAL A 90 -10.23 -9.68 1.26
N LYS A 91 -9.26 -9.92 2.16
CA LYS A 91 -9.56 -10.12 3.58
C LYS A 91 -10.21 -8.87 4.20
N LEU A 92 -9.64 -7.71 3.89
CA LEU A 92 -10.14 -6.45 4.41
C LEU A 92 -11.56 -6.18 3.92
N ARG A 93 -11.81 -6.42 2.65
CA ARG A 93 -13.15 -6.22 2.08
C ARG A 93 -14.17 -7.14 2.73
N SER A 94 -13.82 -8.41 2.94
CA SER A 94 -14.72 -9.35 3.61
C SER A 94 -15.05 -8.89 5.02
N LEU A 95 -14.05 -8.36 5.72
CA LEU A 95 -14.24 -7.85 7.06
C LEU A 95 -15.18 -6.64 7.07
N LEU A 96 -14.98 -5.73 6.13
CA LEU A 96 -15.82 -4.53 6.02
C LEU A 96 -17.26 -4.87 5.65
N GLU A 97 -17.47 -5.90 4.86
CA GLU A 97 -18.82 -6.34 4.48
C GLU A 97 -19.62 -6.89 5.65
N GLU A 98 -18.97 -7.22 6.76
CA GLU A 98 -19.67 -7.67 7.96
C GLU A 98 -20.28 -6.52 8.75
N ILE A 99 -19.93 -5.28 8.44
CA ILE A 99 -20.47 -4.11 9.13
C ILE A 99 -21.91 -3.89 8.66
N PRO A 100 -22.88 -3.88 9.59
CA PRO A 100 -24.27 -3.61 9.21
C PRO A 100 -24.42 -2.19 8.67
N ASP A 101 -25.23 -2.06 7.62
CA ASP A 101 -25.50 -0.75 7.01
C ASP A 101 -26.00 0.27 8.01
N ARG A 102 -26.78 -0.15 9.00
CA ARG A 102 -27.32 0.77 10.00
C ARG A 102 -26.22 1.53 10.77
N LEU A 103 -25.07 0.88 10.99
CA LEU A 103 -23.96 1.55 11.71
C LEU A 103 -23.31 2.61 10.83
N LEU A 104 -23.18 2.37 9.55
CA LEU A 104 -22.63 3.34 8.62
C LEU A 104 -23.60 4.50 8.40
N HIS A 105 -24.89 4.18 8.38
CA HIS A 105 -25.93 5.18 8.19
C HIS A 105 -26.02 6.13 9.38
N ASP A 106 -25.92 5.59 10.60
CA ASP A 106 -25.94 6.39 11.82
C ASP A 106 -24.76 7.35 11.88
N ALA A 107 -23.59 6.92 11.41
CA ALA A 107 -22.41 7.75 11.36
C ALA A 107 -22.62 8.95 10.44
N GLU A 108 -23.34 8.77 9.34
CA GLU A 108 -23.60 9.84 8.38
C GLU A 108 -24.52 10.93 8.93
N LYS A 109 -25.35 10.58 9.90
CA LYS A 109 -26.27 11.55 10.51
C LYS A 109 -25.58 12.48 11.50
N GLU A 110 -24.43 12.12 11.96
CA GLU A 110 -23.66 12.92 12.89
C GLU A 110 -22.81 13.97 12.15
#